data_1a86c12efeb2ebc51181784204445ed3
#
_entry.id   1a86c12efeb2ebc51181784204445ed3
#
_cell.length_a   1.000
_cell.length_b   1.000
_cell.length_c   1.000
_cell.angle_alpha   90.00
_cell.angle_beta   90.00
_cell.angle_gamma   90.00
#
_symmetry.space_group_name_H-M   'P 1'
#
loop_
_entity.id
_entity.type
_entity.pdbx_description
1 polymer ?
#
loop_
_entity_poly.entity_id
_entity_poly.type
_entity_poly.pdbx_seq_one_letter_code
_entity_poly.pdbx_strand_id
1 'polypeptide(L)'
;MSDQRILRHHVVLMENPGLTISPCEVLNPTTLLPTPEDSLPFHSCLETLDHWTKPREGLSEDLLTNPEKIWYTDGNSFVLDGKRRARYAVVSSFETIEAKRLSPCSSAQLAEFLALTPPLELGKGKRVGIYTDSKYVF
;
A
#
# COMPACT_ATOMS: atom_id res chain seq x y z
N MET A 1 -11.20 8.48 -11.83
CA MET A 1 -12.18 7.95 -10.85
C MET A 1 -13.34 7.38 -11.66
N SER A 2 -13.88 6.20 -11.30
CA SER A 2 -15.02 5.65 -12.02
C SER A 2 -16.33 6.31 -11.55
N ASP A 3 -17.27 6.50 -12.46
CA ASP A 3 -18.57 7.15 -12.20
C ASP A 3 -19.35 6.46 -11.06
N GLN A 4 -19.23 5.13 -10.95
CA GLN A 4 -19.83 4.35 -9.86
C GLN A 4 -19.29 4.75 -8.48
N ARG A 5 -18.02 5.12 -8.38
CA ARG A 5 -17.42 5.54 -7.11
C ARG A 5 -17.90 6.93 -6.69
N ILE A 6 -18.03 7.81 -7.68
CA ILE A 6 -18.58 9.17 -7.46
C ILE A 6 -20.04 9.04 -7.02
N LEU A 7 -20.84 8.23 -7.71
CA LEU A 7 -22.24 8.02 -7.38
C LEU A 7 -22.44 7.46 -5.97
N ARG A 8 -21.62 6.49 -5.56
CA ARG A 8 -21.67 5.91 -4.22
C ARG A 8 -21.38 6.93 -3.11
N HIS A 9 -20.38 7.79 -3.31
CA HIS A 9 -20.09 8.86 -2.36
C HIS A 9 -21.22 9.90 -2.34
N HIS A 10 -21.80 10.21 -3.48
CA HIS A 10 -22.90 11.16 -3.59
C HIS A 10 -24.13 10.67 -2.81
N VAL A 11 -24.50 9.40 -2.97
CA VAL A 11 -25.63 8.80 -2.24
C VAL A 11 -25.40 8.86 -0.73
N VAL A 12 -24.23 8.45 -0.25
CA VAL A 12 -23.90 8.47 1.20
C VAL A 12 -23.96 9.88 1.78
N LEU A 13 -23.54 10.89 1.01
CA LEU A 13 -23.59 12.30 1.44
C LEU A 13 -25.03 12.83 1.46
N MET A 14 -25.85 12.46 0.46
CA MET A 14 -27.25 12.92 0.35
C MET A 14 -28.18 12.25 1.38
N GLU A 15 -27.88 11.06 1.81
CA GLU A 15 -28.67 10.34 2.82
C GLU A 15 -28.43 10.84 4.25
N ASN A 16 -27.46 11.71 4.47
CA ASN A 16 -27.20 12.26 5.80
C ASN A 16 -28.08 13.48 6.08
N PRO A 17 -29.08 13.38 6.98
CA PRO A 17 -30.03 14.46 7.21
C PRO A 17 -29.43 15.71 7.85
N GLY A 18 -28.22 15.61 8.41
CA GLY A 18 -27.49 16.74 8.98
C GLY A 18 -26.55 17.46 8.01
N LEU A 19 -26.49 17.01 6.74
CA LEU A 19 -25.56 17.54 5.75
C LEU A 19 -26.31 18.32 4.67
N THR A 20 -25.95 19.59 4.49
CA THR A 20 -26.41 20.40 3.35
C THR A 20 -25.25 20.63 2.40
N ILE A 21 -25.39 20.18 1.16
CA ILE A 21 -24.41 20.39 0.11
C ILE A 21 -24.84 21.59 -0.73
N SER A 22 -24.03 22.63 -0.76
CA SER A 22 -24.26 23.80 -1.60
C SER A 22 -23.06 24.07 -2.50
N PRO A 23 -23.28 24.61 -3.71
CA PRO A 23 -22.17 25.04 -4.55
C PRO A 23 -21.38 26.16 -3.88
N CYS A 24 -20.05 26.06 -3.94
CA CYS A 24 -19.16 27.09 -3.43
C CYS A 24 -18.38 27.69 -4.61
N GLU A 25 -18.56 28.96 -4.88
CA GLU A 25 -17.91 29.66 -5.99
C GLU A 25 -16.45 30.07 -5.68
N VAL A 26 -16.11 30.16 -4.40
CA VAL A 26 -14.77 30.58 -3.96
C VAL A 26 -14.25 29.61 -2.90
N LEU A 27 -13.86 28.43 -3.30
CA LEU A 27 -13.20 27.48 -2.41
C LEU A 27 -11.68 27.72 -2.45
N ASN A 28 -11.18 28.40 -1.42
CA ASN A 28 -9.74 28.37 -1.16
C ASN A 28 -9.44 27.18 -0.23
N PRO A 29 -8.75 26.13 -0.68
CA PRO A 29 -8.44 24.99 0.15
C PRO A 29 -7.68 25.37 1.44
N THR A 30 -6.95 26.47 1.43
CA THR A 30 -6.20 26.95 2.60
C THR A 30 -7.10 27.44 3.74
N THR A 31 -8.36 27.81 3.45
CA THR A 31 -9.32 28.18 4.50
C THR A 31 -9.78 27.01 5.35
N LEU A 32 -9.54 25.78 4.91
CA LEU A 32 -9.83 24.56 5.65
C LEU A 32 -8.68 24.13 6.57
N LEU A 33 -7.53 24.78 6.46
CA LEU A 33 -6.40 24.51 7.34
C LEU A 33 -6.57 25.31 8.62
N PRO A 34 -6.32 24.72 9.80
CA PRO A 34 -6.33 25.43 11.06
C PRO A 34 -5.29 26.55 11.04
N THR A 35 -5.67 27.73 11.52
CA THR A 35 -4.75 28.83 11.70
C THR A 35 -4.10 28.77 13.09
N PRO A 36 -2.93 29.41 13.30
CA PRO A 36 -2.29 29.45 14.61
C PRO A 36 -3.18 30.05 15.73
N GLU A 37 -4.21 30.78 15.34
CA GLU A 37 -5.18 31.43 16.23
C GLU A 37 -6.32 30.50 16.65
N ASP A 38 -6.51 29.40 15.89
CA ASP A 38 -7.48 28.37 16.25
C ASP A 38 -6.98 27.59 17.46
N SER A 39 -7.80 27.51 18.52
CA SER A 39 -7.49 26.76 19.73
C SER A 39 -7.48 25.23 19.52
N LEU A 40 -7.64 24.78 18.29
CA LEU A 40 -7.55 23.37 17.89
C LEU A 40 -6.09 22.93 17.82
N PRO A 41 -5.79 21.69 18.20
CA PRO A 41 -4.44 21.17 18.09
C PRO A 41 -3.97 21.29 16.63
N PHE A 42 -2.78 21.85 16.44
CA PHE A 42 -2.19 22.03 15.12
C PHE A 42 -2.07 20.67 14.43
N HIS A 43 -2.74 20.52 13.29
CA HIS A 43 -2.66 19.30 12.51
C HIS A 43 -1.33 19.26 11.75
N SER A 44 -0.39 18.45 12.22
CA SER A 44 0.83 18.16 11.48
C SER A 44 0.61 16.94 10.59
N CYS A 45 0.58 17.14 9.28
CA CYS A 45 0.52 16.03 8.33
C CYS A 45 1.71 15.08 8.46
N LEU A 46 2.88 15.61 8.82
CA LEU A 46 4.08 14.78 9.02
C LEU A 46 3.93 13.87 10.24
N GLU A 47 3.51 14.41 11.39
CA GLU A 47 3.26 13.61 12.59
C GLU A 47 2.16 12.56 12.39
N THR A 48 1.11 12.93 11.64
CA THR A 48 0.04 11.98 11.28
C THR A 48 0.57 10.87 10.38
N LEU A 49 1.38 11.20 9.38
CA LEU A 49 2.01 10.22 8.51
C LEU A 49 2.98 9.33 9.29
N ASP A 50 3.82 9.89 10.14
CA ASP A 50 4.74 9.14 10.99
C ASP A 50 4.02 8.17 11.92
N HIS A 51 2.88 8.62 12.48
CA HIS A 51 2.06 7.76 13.33
C HIS A 51 1.43 6.59 12.55
N TRP A 52 0.99 6.85 11.32
CA TRP A 52 0.33 5.84 10.47
C TRP A 52 1.31 4.93 9.74
N THR A 53 2.52 5.42 9.47
CA THR A 53 3.59 4.67 8.78
C THR A 53 4.64 4.14 9.74
N LYS A 54 4.41 4.29 11.05
CA LYS A 54 5.34 3.80 12.06
C LYS A 54 5.55 2.30 11.89
N PRO A 55 6.74 1.85 11.56
CA PRO A 55 7.01 0.45 11.39
C PRO A 55 6.78 -0.30 12.71
N ARG A 56 6.47 -1.57 12.62
CA ARG A 56 6.28 -2.44 13.77
C ARG A 56 7.50 -2.36 14.69
N GLU A 57 7.28 -2.28 15.99
CA GLU A 57 8.36 -2.33 16.97
C GLU A 57 9.22 -3.59 16.78
N GLY A 58 10.53 -3.42 16.77
CA GLY A 58 11.49 -4.50 16.57
C GLY A 58 11.89 -4.76 15.11
N LEU A 59 11.43 -3.92 14.14
CA LEU A 59 12.04 -3.88 12.82
C LEU A 59 13.39 -3.17 12.93
N SER A 60 14.43 -3.84 12.45
CA SER A 60 15.77 -3.26 12.33
C SER A 60 16.04 -2.94 10.86
N GLU A 61 16.63 -1.77 10.61
CA GLU A 61 17.19 -1.42 9.31
C GLU A 61 18.50 -2.16 9.02
N ASP A 62 19.07 -2.78 10.04
CA ASP A 62 20.30 -3.54 9.88
C ASP A 62 20.07 -4.84 9.12
N LEU A 63 20.98 -5.11 8.22
CA LEU A 63 21.00 -6.37 7.50
C LEU A 63 21.14 -7.54 8.48
N LEU A 64 20.32 -8.57 8.29
CA LEU A 64 20.42 -9.78 9.08
C LEU A 64 21.82 -10.39 8.92
N THR A 65 22.54 -10.52 10.03
CA THR A 65 23.87 -11.16 10.03
C THR A 65 23.73 -12.67 9.82
N ASN A 66 24.43 -13.21 8.82
CA ASN A 66 24.45 -14.62 8.47
C ASN A 66 23.07 -15.25 8.26
N PRO A 67 22.28 -14.76 7.29
CA PRO A 67 21.04 -15.43 6.89
C PRO A 67 21.38 -16.78 6.24
N GLU A 68 20.58 -17.80 6.51
CA GLU A 68 20.69 -19.09 5.85
C GLU A 68 20.26 -19.02 4.39
N LYS A 69 19.31 -18.14 4.10
CA LYS A 69 18.79 -17.89 2.77
C LYS A 69 18.49 -16.40 2.58
N ILE A 70 18.70 -15.96 1.34
CA ILE A 70 18.36 -14.60 0.90
C ILE A 70 17.46 -14.73 -0.32
N TRP A 71 16.31 -14.08 -0.27
CA TRP A 71 15.32 -14.05 -1.35
C TRP A 71 14.92 -12.63 -1.69
N TYR A 72 14.65 -12.41 -2.95
CA TYR A 72 14.15 -11.15 -3.49
C TYR A 72 12.77 -11.40 -4.04
N THR A 73 11.82 -10.54 -3.70
CA THR A 73 10.43 -10.65 -4.14
C THR A 73 10.03 -9.42 -4.93
N ASP A 74 9.32 -9.64 -6.02
CA ASP A 74 8.74 -8.58 -6.85
C ASP A 74 7.36 -9.01 -7.33
N GLY A 75 6.43 -8.06 -7.34
CA GLY A 75 5.08 -8.23 -7.82
C GLY A 75 4.65 -7.07 -8.69
N ASN A 76 4.17 -7.34 -9.90
CA ASN A 76 3.72 -6.28 -10.78
C ASN A 76 2.38 -6.57 -11.46
N SER A 77 1.73 -5.50 -11.92
CA SER A 77 0.60 -5.61 -12.84
C SER A 77 0.77 -4.66 -14.02
N PHE A 78 0.34 -5.12 -15.18
CA PHE A 78 0.40 -4.36 -16.43
C PHE A 78 -0.83 -4.63 -17.29
N VAL A 79 -1.06 -3.77 -18.25
CA VAL A 79 -2.15 -3.95 -19.23
C VAL A 79 -1.54 -4.44 -20.53
N LEU A 80 -2.05 -5.56 -21.04
CA LEU A 80 -1.69 -6.12 -22.32
C LEU A 80 -2.99 -6.45 -23.09
N ASP A 81 -3.11 -5.95 -24.31
CA ASP A 81 -4.31 -6.11 -25.16
C ASP A 81 -5.61 -5.69 -24.44
N GLY A 82 -5.57 -4.56 -23.70
CA GLY A 82 -6.70 -4.03 -22.96
C GLY A 82 -7.07 -4.83 -21.70
N LYS A 83 -6.34 -5.90 -21.38
CA LYS A 83 -6.59 -6.74 -20.21
C LYS A 83 -5.49 -6.57 -19.16
N ARG A 84 -5.92 -6.35 -17.92
CA ARG A 84 -4.97 -6.30 -16.81
C ARG A 84 -4.44 -7.70 -16.51
N ARG A 85 -3.14 -7.79 -16.39
CA ARG A 85 -2.41 -9.00 -16.01
C ARG A 85 -1.51 -8.66 -14.84
N ALA A 86 -1.38 -9.60 -13.92
CA ALA A 86 -0.47 -9.49 -12.79
C ALA A 86 0.34 -10.76 -12.65
N ARG A 87 1.53 -10.62 -12.09
CA ARG A 87 2.46 -11.71 -11.83
C ARG A 87 3.34 -11.35 -10.66
N TYR A 88 3.92 -12.36 -10.03
CA TYR A 88 4.97 -12.19 -9.06
C TYR A 88 6.13 -13.16 -9.31
N ALA A 89 7.25 -12.85 -8.73
CA ALA A 89 8.43 -13.70 -8.74
C ALA A 89 9.12 -13.65 -7.38
N VAL A 90 9.72 -14.77 -7.03
CA VAL A 90 10.63 -14.95 -5.91
C VAL A 90 11.91 -15.53 -6.45
N VAL A 91 13.01 -14.85 -6.22
CA VAL A 91 14.32 -15.27 -6.74
C VAL A 91 15.35 -15.29 -5.61
N SER A 92 16.32 -16.15 -5.73
CA SER A 92 17.56 -16.09 -4.97
C SER A 92 18.66 -15.49 -5.84
N SER A 93 19.84 -15.33 -5.30
CA SER A 93 21.00 -14.86 -6.10
C SER A 93 21.39 -15.82 -7.24
N PHE A 94 20.90 -17.04 -7.24
CA PHE A 94 21.33 -18.11 -8.16
C PHE A 94 20.19 -18.69 -8.98
N GLU A 95 18.96 -18.64 -8.50
CA GLU A 95 17.82 -19.32 -9.13
C GLU A 95 16.49 -18.62 -8.88
N THR A 96 15.54 -18.88 -9.75
CA THR A 96 14.13 -18.50 -9.54
C THR A 96 13.46 -19.57 -8.70
N ILE A 97 13.03 -19.19 -7.49
CA ILE A 97 12.34 -20.08 -6.56
C ILE A 97 10.91 -20.32 -7.03
N GLU A 98 10.22 -19.23 -7.36
CA GLU A 98 8.85 -19.31 -7.86
C GLU A 98 8.55 -18.09 -8.76
N ALA A 99 7.82 -18.32 -9.85
CA ALA A 99 7.26 -17.26 -10.67
C ALA A 99 5.88 -17.69 -11.15
N LYS A 100 4.85 -16.91 -10.79
CA LYS A 100 3.46 -17.23 -11.12
C LYS A 100 2.70 -16.05 -11.70
N ARG A 101 1.78 -16.38 -12.61
CA ARG A 101 0.75 -15.45 -13.07
C ARG A 101 -0.42 -15.50 -12.11
N LEU A 102 -0.98 -14.33 -11.83
CA LEU A 102 -2.18 -14.20 -11.02
C LEU A 102 -3.43 -14.18 -11.90
N SER A 103 -4.57 -14.32 -11.24
CA SER A 103 -5.87 -14.21 -11.89
C SER A 103 -6.02 -12.85 -12.59
N PRO A 104 -6.79 -12.78 -13.68
CA PRO A 104 -7.11 -11.53 -14.34
C PRO A 104 -7.67 -10.50 -13.35
N CYS A 105 -7.33 -9.23 -13.55
CA CYS A 105 -7.75 -8.11 -12.70
C CYS A 105 -7.08 -8.01 -11.32
N SER A 106 -6.10 -8.85 -10.99
CA SER A 106 -5.29 -8.68 -9.79
C SER A 106 -4.53 -7.35 -9.82
N SER A 107 -4.46 -6.67 -8.68
CA SER A 107 -3.70 -5.42 -8.53
C SER A 107 -2.19 -5.71 -8.37
N ALA A 108 -1.35 -4.69 -8.59
CA ALA A 108 0.07 -4.78 -8.29
C ALA A 108 0.30 -5.05 -6.80
N GLN A 109 -0.42 -4.34 -5.92
CA GLN A 109 -0.36 -4.54 -4.47
C GLN A 109 -0.64 -5.98 -4.06
N LEU A 110 -1.66 -6.60 -4.66
CA LEU A 110 -1.95 -8.01 -4.39
C LEU A 110 -0.81 -8.92 -4.88
N ALA A 111 -0.20 -8.60 -6.03
CA ALA A 111 0.92 -9.36 -6.56
C ALA A 111 2.14 -9.29 -5.62
N GLU A 112 2.46 -8.10 -5.13
CA GLU A 112 3.54 -7.88 -4.16
C GLU A 112 3.28 -8.62 -2.84
N PHE A 113 2.06 -8.54 -2.33
CA PHE A 113 1.68 -9.24 -1.10
C PHE A 113 1.77 -10.77 -1.27
N LEU A 114 1.30 -11.30 -2.41
CA LEU A 114 1.38 -12.73 -2.70
C LEU A 114 2.81 -13.21 -2.95
N ALA A 115 3.70 -12.33 -3.42
CA ALA A 115 5.12 -12.65 -3.59
C ALA A 115 5.84 -12.99 -2.27
N LEU A 116 5.33 -12.53 -1.13
CA LEU A 116 5.89 -12.85 0.19
C LEU A 116 5.49 -14.24 0.70
N THR A 117 4.38 -14.77 0.24
CA THR A 117 3.86 -16.03 0.78
C THR A 117 4.85 -17.20 0.63
N PRO A 118 5.43 -17.47 -0.57
CA PRO A 118 6.38 -18.56 -0.73
C PRO A 118 7.65 -18.43 0.15
N PRO A 119 8.32 -17.25 0.23
CA PRO A 119 9.48 -17.12 1.10
C PRO A 119 9.15 -17.33 2.59
N LEU A 120 7.99 -16.87 3.05
CA LEU A 120 7.58 -17.07 4.44
C LEU A 120 7.29 -18.55 4.75
N GLU A 121 6.65 -19.25 3.83
CA GLU A 121 6.40 -20.70 3.97
C GLU A 121 7.68 -21.51 3.95
N LEU A 122 8.57 -21.27 2.98
CA LEU A 122 9.85 -21.97 2.82
C LEU A 122 10.87 -21.61 3.91
N GLY A 123 10.73 -20.39 4.46
CA GLY A 123 11.59 -19.85 5.51
C GLY A 123 11.18 -20.26 6.92
N LYS A 124 10.10 -21.02 7.09
CA LYS A 124 9.62 -21.41 8.40
C LYS A 124 10.69 -22.16 9.20
N GLY A 125 11.02 -21.64 10.37
CA GLY A 125 12.06 -22.20 11.24
C GLY A 125 13.50 -21.93 10.81
N LYS A 126 13.74 -21.06 9.83
CA LYS A 126 15.07 -20.67 9.33
C LYS A 126 15.30 -19.18 9.48
N ARG A 127 16.55 -18.77 9.52
CA ARG A 127 16.92 -17.36 9.45
C ARG A 127 17.03 -16.94 7.99
N VAL A 128 16.03 -16.20 7.52
CA VAL A 128 15.94 -15.78 6.12
C VAL A 128 15.92 -14.27 6.00
N GLY A 129 16.62 -13.74 5.00
CA GLY A 129 16.51 -12.36 4.55
C GLY A 129 15.56 -12.30 3.34
N ILE A 130 14.51 -11.51 3.43
CA ILE A 130 13.59 -11.27 2.33
C ILE A 130 13.68 -9.80 1.97
N TYR A 131 14.00 -9.51 0.72
CA TYR A 131 14.09 -8.17 0.18
C TYR A 131 12.93 -7.90 -0.76
N THR A 132 12.24 -6.81 -0.54
CA THR A 132 11.14 -6.33 -1.38
C THR A 132 11.25 -4.83 -1.57
N ASP A 133 10.84 -4.31 -2.72
CA ASP A 133 10.73 -2.88 -2.99
C ASP A 133 9.31 -2.35 -2.70
N SER A 134 8.43 -3.21 -2.24
CA SER A 134 7.05 -2.87 -1.96
C SER A 134 6.89 -2.08 -0.66
N LYS A 135 6.42 -0.85 -0.77
CA LYS A 135 6.01 -0.03 0.39
C LYS A 135 4.76 -0.54 1.12
N TYR A 136 4.03 -1.47 0.54
CA TYR A 136 2.78 -1.99 1.10
C TYR A 136 2.98 -3.23 1.95
N VAL A 137 4.18 -3.73 1.98
CA VAL A 137 4.52 -5.02 2.55
C VAL A 137 5.37 -4.89 3.81
N PHE A 138 5.85 -3.67 4.07
CA PHE A 138 6.53 -3.29 5.29
C PHE A 138 5.59 -3.06 6.47
#